data_69bc037b9f371d508dbfa20be980412e
#
_entry.id   69bc037b9f371d508dbfa20be980412e
#
_cell.length_a   1.000
_cell.length_b   1.000
_cell.length_c   1.000
_cell.angle_alpha   90.00
_cell.angle_beta   90.00
_cell.angle_gamma   90.00
#
_symmetry.space_group_name_H-M   'P 1'
#
loop_
_entity.id
_entity.type
_entity.pdbx_description
1 polymer ?
#
loop_
_entity_poly.entity_id
_entity_poly.type
_entity_poly.pdbx_seq_one_letter_code
_entity_poly.pdbx_strand_id
1 'polypeptide(L)'
;MLIEDTLTHLILPLLNRRDVELVELAISGDHRRKIVRIFVDRLDGITVDECAALSRDIADILDTRDPIDGRYLLEVSSPGLTRPLNTDRDFERVIGKVLRLVVDGLGVVVGTLLQVKADHLDVELQGERTIIEREKIQKATVHFEL
;
A
#
# COMPACT_ATOMS: atom_id res chain seq x y z
N MET A 1 -11.75 -21.51 14.03
CA MET A 1 -10.72 -20.64 13.39
C MET A 1 -11.43 -19.54 12.61
N LEU A 2 -10.97 -18.32 12.79
CA LEU A 2 -11.52 -17.20 12.02
C LEU A 2 -11.19 -17.35 10.54
N ILE A 3 -12.05 -16.86 9.67
CA ILE A 3 -11.83 -16.92 8.22
C ILE A 3 -10.56 -16.16 7.81
N GLU A 4 -10.23 -15.07 8.51
CA GLU A 4 -9.00 -14.31 8.27
C GLU A 4 -7.77 -15.19 8.49
N ASP A 5 -7.76 -16.02 9.53
CA ASP A 5 -6.65 -16.93 9.80
C ASP A 5 -6.52 -18.00 8.72
N THR A 6 -7.64 -18.51 8.24
CA THR A 6 -7.68 -19.50 7.15
C THR A 6 -7.10 -18.90 5.88
N LEU A 7 -7.52 -17.69 5.50
CA LEU A 7 -7.01 -17.00 4.33
C LEU A 7 -5.53 -16.70 4.45
N THR A 8 -5.10 -16.24 5.62
CA THR A 8 -3.68 -15.98 5.89
C THR A 8 -2.84 -17.24 5.66
N HIS A 9 -3.27 -18.36 6.19
CA HIS A 9 -2.58 -19.62 5.98
C HIS A 9 -2.48 -20.03 4.50
N LEU A 10 -3.53 -19.78 3.73
CA LEU A 10 -3.55 -20.14 2.32
C LEU A 10 -2.63 -19.29 1.47
N ILE A 11 -2.49 -17.99 1.79
CA ILE A 11 -1.74 -17.07 0.94
C ILE A 11 -0.27 -16.90 1.36
N LEU A 12 0.09 -17.17 2.62
CA LEU A 12 1.47 -16.98 3.10
C LEU A 12 2.52 -17.71 2.26
N PRO A 13 2.34 -18.98 1.85
CA PRO A 13 3.34 -19.64 1.01
C PRO A 13 3.62 -18.91 -0.29
N LEU A 14 2.60 -18.35 -0.93
CA LEU A 14 2.74 -17.56 -2.14
C LEU A 14 3.55 -16.28 -1.86
N LEU A 15 3.19 -15.54 -0.81
CA LEU A 15 3.87 -14.30 -0.45
C LEU A 15 5.33 -14.55 -0.10
N ASN A 16 5.61 -15.62 0.65
CA ASN A 16 6.99 -15.99 1.01
C ASN A 16 7.84 -16.31 -0.21
N ARG A 17 7.28 -17.00 -1.21
CA ARG A 17 8.01 -17.31 -2.44
C ARG A 17 8.37 -16.05 -3.24
N ARG A 18 7.64 -14.97 -3.06
CA ARG A 18 7.86 -13.71 -3.78
C ARG A 18 8.52 -12.63 -2.94
N ASP A 19 8.99 -12.97 -1.74
CA ASP A 19 9.58 -12.01 -0.80
C ASP A 19 8.65 -10.82 -0.51
N VAL A 20 7.36 -11.12 -0.35
CA VAL A 20 6.34 -10.12 -0.04
C VAL A 20 5.85 -10.33 1.37
N GLU A 21 5.78 -9.25 2.14
CA GLU A 21 5.28 -9.25 3.53
C GLU A 21 3.77 -9.00 3.54
N LEU A 22 3.03 -9.78 4.32
CA LEU A 22 1.62 -9.49 4.60
C LEU A 22 1.55 -8.42 5.70
N VAL A 23 1.01 -7.26 5.37
CA VAL A 23 0.85 -6.16 6.33
C VAL A 23 -0.47 -6.28 7.07
N GLU A 24 -1.56 -6.54 6.35
CA GLU A 24 -2.89 -6.64 6.93
C GLU A 24 -3.81 -7.43 6.00
N LEU A 25 -4.69 -8.20 6.59
CA LEU A 25 -5.78 -8.87 5.88
C LEU A 25 -7.08 -8.55 6.62
N ALA A 26 -8.06 -8.00 5.94
CA ALA A 26 -9.33 -7.62 6.52
C ALA A 26 -10.47 -8.09 5.63
N ILE A 27 -11.54 -8.59 6.26
CA ILE A 27 -12.75 -8.99 5.57
C ILE A 27 -13.89 -8.12 6.07
N SER A 28 -14.60 -7.49 5.16
CA SER A 28 -15.77 -6.66 5.45
C SER A 28 -16.94 -7.09 4.57
N GLY A 29 -18.10 -6.44 4.75
CA GLY A 29 -19.30 -6.75 3.99
C GLY A 29 -20.23 -7.70 4.73
N ASP A 30 -21.22 -8.20 4.03
CA ASP A 30 -22.27 -9.07 4.59
C ASP A 30 -22.31 -10.42 3.87
N HIS A 31 -23.36 -11.22 4.16
CA HIS A 31 -23.54 -12.55 3.56
C HIS A 31 -23.69 -12.53 2.03
N ARG A 32 -24.15 -11.41 1.48
CA ARG A 32 -24.39 -11.29 0.05
C ARG A 32 -23.13 -10.93 -0.71
N ARG A 33 -22.26 -10.13 -0.09
CA ARG A 33 -21.05 -9.67 -0.74
C ARG A 33 -20.00 -9.36 0.32
N LYS A 34 -18.91 -10.09 0.25
CA LYS A 34 -17.74 -9.86 1.11
C LYS A 34 -16.67 -9.12 0.34
N ILE A 35 -15.91 -8.30 1.04
CA ILE A 35 -14.73 -7.62 0.48
C ILE A 35 -13.54 -8.10 1.28
N VAL A 36 -12.60 -8.74 0.58
CA VAL A 36 -11.33 -9.19 1.15
C VAL A 36 -10.26 -8.20 0.73
N ARG A 37 -9.71 -7.48 1.71
CA ARG A 37 -8.63 -6.53 1.48
C ARG A 37 -7.34 -7.07 2.05
N ILE A 38 -6.34 -7.15 1.19
CA ILE A 38 -5.01 -7.65 1.55
C ILE A 38 -4.00 -6.55 1.26
N PHE A 39 -3.32 -6.10 2.31
CA PHE A 39 -2.24 -5.14 2.20
C PHE A 39 -0.92 -5.89 2.30
N VAL A 40 -0.10 -5.70 1.29
CA VAL A 40 1.22 -6.34 1.17
C VAL A 40 2.28 -5.28 0.95
N ASP A 41 3.52 -5.60 1.31
CA ASP A 41 4.64 -4.70 1.06
C ASP A 41 5.93 -5.51 0.88
N ARG A 42 6.95 -4.84 0.38
CA ARG A 42 8.29 -5.37 0.25
C ARG A 42 9.27 -4.33 0.75
N LEU A 43 10.40 -4.75 1.30
CA LEU A 43 11.37 -3.84 1.91
C LEU A 43 11.82 -2.72 0.94
N ASP A 44 12.00 -3.07 -0.33
CA ASP A 44 12.38 -2.13 -1.39
C ASP A 44 11.17 -1.56 -2.16
N GLY A 45 9.96 -1.79 -1.64
CA GLY A 45 8.71 -1.34 -2.25
C GLY A 45 8.09 -2.37 -3.18
N ILE A 46 6.82 -2.18 -3.47
CA ILE A 46 6.05 -3.04 -4.38
C ILE A 46 5.30 -2.16 -5.38
N THR A 47 5.23 -2.60 -6.63
CA THR A 47 4.57 -1.84 -7.69
C THR A 47 3.09 -2.19 -7.81
N VAL A 48 2.32 -1.35 -8.51
CA VAL A 48 0.92 -1.63 -8.83
C VAL A 48 0.80 -2.91 -9.66
N ASP A 49 1.70 -3.11 -10.61
CA ASP A 49 1.71 -4.31 -11.45
C ASP A 49 1.96 -5.57 -10.63
N GLU A 50 2.87 -5.51 -9.67
CA GLU A 50 3.12 -6.62 -8.76
C GLU A 50 1.91 -6.93 -7.87
N CYS A 51 1.23 -5.90 -7.38
CA CYS A 51 -0.03 -6.09 -6.63
C CYS A 51 -1.10 -6.73 -7.50
N ALA A 52 -1.22 -6.32 -8.77
CA ALA A 52 -2.18 -6.92 -9.71
C ALA A 52 -1.84 -8.39 -9.98
N ALA A 53 -0.57 -8.73 -10.15
CA ALA A 53 -0.14 -10.11 -10.34
C ALA A 53 -0.45 -10.97 -9.11
N LEU A 54 -0.17 -10.45 -7.91
CA LEU A 54 -0.51 -11.13 -6.66
C LEU A 54 -2.01 -11.33 -6.53
N SER A 55 -2.81 -10.34 -6.90
CA SER A 55 -4.26 -10.43 -6.85
C SER A 55 -4.78 -11.59 -7.70
N ARG A 56 -4.25 -11.76 -8.91
CA ARG A 56 -4.63 -12.87 -9.80
C ARG A 56 -4.25 -14.22 -9.18
N ASP A 57 -3.06 -14.34 -8.64
CA ASP A 57 -2.58 -15.61 -8.06
C ASP A 57 -3.31 -15.93 -6.76
N ILE A 58 -3.59 -14.93 -5.93
CA ILE A 58 -4.40 -15.12 -4.72
C ILE A 58 -5.82 -15.52 -5.08
N ALA A 59 -6.41 -14.89 -6.09
CA ALA A 59 -7.75 -15.27 -6.57
C ALA A 59 -7.80 -16.75 -7.00
N ASP A 60 -6.77 -17.23 -7.71
CA ASP A 60 -6.68 -18.63 -8.11
C ASP A 60 -6.64 -19.57 -6.89
N ILE A 61 -5.87 -19.21 -5.86
CA ILE A 61 -5.82 -20.01 -4.63
C ILE A 61 -7.18 -20.03 -3.95
N LEU A 62 -7.85 -18.90 -3.82
CA LEU A 62 -9.15 -18.80 -3.17
C LEU A 62 -10.23 -19.54 -3.97
N ASP A 63 -10.19 -19.47 -5.28
CA ASP A 63 -11.14 -20.19 -6.13
C ASP A 63 -10.95 -21.71 -6.04
N THR A 64 -9.70 -22.16 -5.97
CA THR A 64 -9.37 -23.59 -5.87
C THR A 64 -9.74 -24.16 -4.50
N ARG A 65 -9.43 -23.45 -3.43
CA ARG A 65 -9.67 -23.92 -2.05
C ARG A 65 -11.06 -23.59 -1.54
N ASP A 66 -11.71 -22.61 -2.13
CA ASP A 66 -13.10 -22.18 -1.82
C ASP A 66 -13.36 -21.98 -0.32
N PRO A 67 -12.53 -21.19 0.40
CA PRO A 67 -12.71 -21.03 1.84
C PRO A 67 -13.80 -20.03 2.22
N ILE A 68 -14.29 -19.23 1.28
CA ILE A 68 -15.27 -18.17 1.51
C ILE A 68 -16.62 -18.58 0.97
N ASP A 69 -17.65 -18.57 1.84
CA ASP A 69 -19.01 -18.81 1.41
C ASP A 69 -19.56 -17.56 0.70
N GLY A 70 -20.13 -17.77 -0.49
CA GLY A 70 -20.77 -16.72 -1.26
C GLY A 70 -19.78 -15.93 -2.10
N ARG A 71 -20.25 -14.78 -2.56
CA ARG A 71 -19.46 -13.91 -3.44
C ARG A 71 -18.51 -13.04 -2.65
N TYR A 72 -17.34 -12.78 -3.21
CA TYR A 72 -16.39 -11.88 -2.63
C TYR A 72 -15.70 -11.05 -3.70
N LEU A 73 -15.26 -9.86 -3.29
CA LEU A 73 -14.39 -9.00 -4.08
C LEU A 73 -13.01 -9.03 -3.42
N LEU A 74 -11.98 -9.24 -4.21
CA LEU A 74 -10.60 -9.27 -3.72
C LEU A 74 -9.89 -7.96 -4.10
N GLU A 75 -9.31 -7.29 -3.11
CA GLU A 75 -8.48 -6.11 -3.32
C GLU A 75 -7.11 -6.36 -2.70
N VAL A 76 -6.06 -6.28 -3.52
CA VAL A 76 -4.67 -6.40 -3.08
C VAL A 76 -3.97 -5.08 -3.34
N SER A 77 -3.36 -4.52 -2.30
CA SER A 77 -2.71 -3.22 -2.38
C SER A 77 -1.52 -3.14 -1.43
N SER A 78 -0.80 -2.04 -1.47
CA SER A 78 0.27 -1.73 -0.53
C SER A 78 -0.10 -0.48 0.27
N PRO A 79 0.29 -0.41 1.57
CA PRO A 79 0.03 0.79 2.37
C PRO A 79 0.58 2.07 1.73
N GLY A 80 1.75 2.00 1.09
CA GLY A 80 2.34 3.14 0.39
C GLY A 80 1.54 3.60 -0.81
N LEU A 81 0.62 2.76 -1.32
CA LEU A 81 -0.20 3.06 -2.48
C LEU A 81 -1.56 3.66 -2.12
N THR A 82 -2.16 3.25 -1.01
CA THR A 82 -3.56 3.60 -0.69
C THR A 82 -3.75 4.32 0.63
N ARG A 83 -2.80 4.19 1.55
CA ARG A 83 -2.91 4.81 2.88
C ARG A 83 -2.12 6.09 2.97
N PRO A 84 -2.59 7.09 3.73
CA PRO A 84 -1.78 8.24 4.04
C PRO A 84 -0.47 7.86 4.72
N LEU A 85 0.61 8.53 4.33
CA LEU A 85 1.93 8.35 4.94
C LEU A 85 2.01 9.23 6.18
N ASN A 86 2.32 8.65 7.33
CA ASN A 86 2.33 9.38 8.60
C ASN A 86 3.62 9.22 9.38
N THR A 87 4.20 8.02 9.43
CA THR A 87 5.38 7.71 10.25
C THR A 87 6.66 7.84 9.45
N ASP A 88 7.78 7.94 10.16
CA ASP A 88 9.11 7.93 9.53
C ASP A 88 9.28 6.69 8.65
N ARG A 89 8.84 5.54 9.16
CA ARG A 89 8.94 4.28 8.42
C ARG A 89 8.10 4.30 7.16
N ASP A 90 6.90 4.89 7.20
CA ASP A 90 6.05 5.03 6.02
C ASP A 90 6.78 5.81 4.92
N PHE A 91 7.40 6.94 5.28
CA PHE A 91 8.13 7.76 4.32
C PHE A 91 9.41 7.07 3.84
N GLU A 92 10.15 6.43 4.74
CA GLU A 92 11.39 5.74 4.37
C GLU A 92 11.16 4.65 3.32
N ARG A 93 10.04 3.96 3.39
CA ARG A 93 9.68 2.91 2.43
C ARG A 93 9.44 3.44 1.02
N VAL A 94 9.15 4.72 0.88
CA VAL A 94 8.79 5.32 -0.42
C VAL A 94 9.81 6.33 -0.93
N ILE A 95 11.01 6.34 -0.36
CA ILE A 95 12.10 7.16 -0.89
C ILE A 95 12.37 6.75 -2.34
N GLY A 96 12.49 7.75 -3.21
CA GLY A 96 12.64 7.55 -4.65
C GLY A 96 11.34 7.51 -5.42
N LYS A 97 10.21 7.45 -4.73
CA LYS A 97 8.89 7.44 -5.38
C LYS A 97 8.31 8.84 -5.42
N VAL A 98 7.38 9.05 -6.35
CA VAL A 98 6.66 10.30 -6.48
C VAL A 98 5.53 10.33 -5.46
N LEU A 99 5.48 11.39 -4.66
CA LEU A 99 4.45 11.59 -3.65
C LEU A 99 3.52 12.72 -4.04
N ARG A 100 2.28 12.61 -3.61
CA ARG A 100 1.30 13.69 -3.62
C ARG A 100 1.15 14.19 -2.19
N LEU A 101 1.47 15.46 -1.99
CA LEU A 101 1.44 16.10 -0.68
C LEU A 101 0.45 17.25 -0.68
N VAL A 102 -0.35 17.34 0.38
CA VAL A 102 -1.18 18.53 0.65
C VAL A 102 -0.48 19.30 1.75
N VAL A 103 0.02 20.49 1.44
CA VAL A 103 0.91 21.27 2.31
C VAL A 103 0.32 22.65 2.57
N ASP A 104 0.27 23.05 3.84
CA ASP A 104 -0.17 24.39 4.22
C ASP A 104 0.68 25.45 3.52
N GLY A 105 0.02 26.40 2.88
CA GLY A 105 0.66 27.49 2.16
C GLY A 105 1.10 27.17 0.74
N LEU A 106 1.23 25.88 0.37
CA LEU A 106 1.62 25.45 -0.97
C LEU A 106 0.50 24.78 -1.75
N GLY A 107 -0.54 24.29 -1.06
CA GLY A 107 -1.59 23.47 -1.68
C GLY A 107 -1.12 22.06 -1.99
N VAL A 108 -1.56 21.53 -3.13
CA VAL A 108 -1.17 20.20 -3.57
C VAL A 108 0.12 20.27 -4.37
N VAL A 109 1.13 19.51 -3.93
CA VAL A 109 2.41 19.40 -4.64
C VAL A 109 2.67 17.94 -4.95
N VAL A 110 3.30 17.67 -6.08
CA VAL A 110 3.68 16.33 -6.53
C VAL A 110 5.18 16.35 -6.82
N GLY A 111 5.92 15.47 -6.17
CA GLY A 111 7.37 15.43 -6.33
C GLY A 111 7.98 14.15 -5.82
N THR A 112 9.24 13.92 -6.15
CA THR A 112 9.98 12.73 -5.77
C THR A 112 10.57 12.89 -4.37
N LEU A 113 10.29 11.95 -3.48
CA LEU A 113 10.87 11.94 -2.13
C LEU A 113 12.34 11.54 -2.21
N LEU A 114 13.22 12.41 -1.75
CA LEU A 114 14.67 12.19 -1.76
C LEU A 114 15.19 11.70 -0.42
N GLN A 115 14.78 12.35 0.68
CA GLN A 115 15.21 12.00 2.04
C GLN A 115 14.13 12.32 3.06
N VAL A 116 14.17 11.59 4.18
CA VAL A 116 13.27 11.77 5.31
C VAL A 116 14.09 12.22 6.52
N LYS A 117 13.72 13.36 7.10
CA LYS A 117 14.32 13.88 8.33
C LYS A 117 13.24 13.96 9.41
N ALA A 118 13.65 14.19 10.65
CA ALA A 118 12.71 14.23 11.78
C ALA A 118 11.65 15.33 11.63
N ASP A 119 12.02 16.49 11.09
CA ASP A 119 11.16 17.66 11.00
C ASP A 119 10.82 18.08 9.57
N HIS A 120 11.44 17.47 8.55
CA HIS A 120 11.18 17.84 7.16
C HIS A 120 11.43 16.69 6.20
N LEU A 121 10.90 16.83 4.99
CA LEU A 121 11.17 15.96 3.86
C LEU A 121 11.95 16.75 2.81
N ASP A 122 12.94 16.10 2.19
CA ASP A 122 13.58 16.62 0.98
C ASP A 122 12.86 16.03 -0.22
N VAL A 123 12.26 16.89 -1.03
CA VAL A 123 11.44 16.49 -2.18
C VAL A 123 11.92 17.24 -3.42
N GLU A 124 12.04 16.51 -4.53
CA GLU A 124 12.36 17.14 -5.81
C GLU A 124 11.07 17.59 -6.50
N LEU A 125 10.91 18.92 -6.62
CA LEU A 125 9.77 19.53 -7.30
C LEU A 125 10.28 20.23 -8.56
N GLN A 126 9.82 19.80 -9.72
CA GLN A 126 10.19 20.40 -11.01
C GLN A 126 11.70 20.53 -11.21
N GLY A 127 12.44 19.50 -10.81
CA GLY A 127 13.88 19.46 -10.93
C GLY A 127 14.66 20.15 -9.81
N GLU A 128 13.98 20.75 -8.84
CA GLU A 128 14.61 21.46 -7.72
C GLU A 128 14.37 20.75 -6.39
N ARG A 129 15.43 20.61 -5.61
CA ARG A 129 15.34 20.05 -4.27
C ARG A 129 14.67 21.06 -3.34
N THR A 130 13.56 20.67 -2.76
CA THR A 130 12.73 21.53 -1.89
C THR A 130 12.59 20.89 -0.53
N ILE A 131 12.73 21.68 0.53
CA ILE A 131 12.51 21.23 1.91
C ILE A 131 11.06 21.53 2.28
N ILE A 132 10.33 20.49 2.71
CA ILE A 132 8.94 20.63 3.14
C ILE A 132 8.87 20.24 4.62
N GLU A 133 8.47 21.18 5.46
CA GLU A 133 8.29 20.93 6.90
C GLU A 133 7.16 19.93 7.12
N ARG A 134 7.43 18.86 7.88
CA ARG A 134 6.46 17.78 8.10
C ARG A 134 5.22 18.28 8.83
N GLU A 135 5.33 19.23 9.73
CA GLU A 135 4.19 19.79 10.46
C GLU A 135 3.21 20.54 9.56
N LYS A 136 3.64 20.97 8.37
CA LYS A 136 2.78 21.63 7.38
C LYS A 136 2.10 20.67 6.44
N ILE A 137 2.48 19.40 6.46
CA ILE A 137 1.88 18.38 5.59
C ILE A 137 0.57 17.91 6.21
N GLN A 138 -0.53 18.19 5.53
CA GLN A 138 -1.86 17.72 5.97
C GLN A 138 -2.12 16.30 5.53
N LYS A 139 -1.66 15.93 4.33
CA LYS A 139 -1.83 14.58 3.79
C LYS A 139 -0.69 14.25 2.84
N ALA A 140 -0.21 13.03 2.93
CA ALA A 140 0.83 12.51 2.04
C ALA A 140 0.43 11.12 1.55
N THR A 141 0.48 10.91 0.23
CA THR A 141 0.20 9.62 -0.39
C THR A 141 1.17 9.41 -1.54
N VAL A 142 1.33 8.16 -1.97
CA VAL A 142 2.07 7.86 -3.19
C VAL A 142 1.22 8.30 -4.38
N HIS A 143 1.86 9.02 -5.30
CA HIS A 143 1.19 9.50 -6.51
C HIS A 143 1.18 8.41 -7.57
N PHE A 144 0.01 8.18 -8.17
CA PHE A 144 -0.14 7.25 -9.27
C PHE A 144 -0.37 8.01 -10.56
N GLU A 145 0.44 7.72 -11.55
CA GLU A 145 0.15 8.07 -12.93
C GLU A 145 -0.48 6.84 -13.59
N LEU A 146 -1.71 7.01 -14.00
CA LEU A 146 -2.41 6.00 -14.78
C LEU A 146 -2.07 6.17 -16.26
#